data_5257388185be4b51781380c7de90dafb
#
_entry.id   5257388185be4b51781380c7de90dafb
#
_cell.length_a   1.000
_cell.length_b   1.000
_cell.length_c   1.000
_cell.angle_alpha   90.00
_cell.angle_beta   90.00
_cell.angle_gamma   90.00
#
_symmetry.space_group_name_H-M   'P 1'
#
loop_
_entity.id
_entity.type
_entity.pdbx_description
1 polymer ?
#
loop_
_entity_poly.entity_id
_entity_poly.type
_entity_poly.pdbx_seq_one_letter_code
_entity_poly.pdbx_strand_id
1 'polypeptide(L)'
;MKPFEYGDEEIGSRELGFAVSSTIIGIGALSMPRDIANQTLFSDGWIILLLGGLICAVLGWFVTRVAILFPKQNFVQYTSAHLTKPVAYTISSILVLTFAALTAYESRMISIISQTYLFSDTPIQLLSFFFLLVVIYGIAGSRAALLRLNVLFLPIVLIAIVLLSLLNINLMEINNLLPAFQTKVSQYAVGVKNSIFTFIGFEVALFYAVLLNDKAAKKAPMAVAKAVMVNVLSYILIYVTCISVFTYMTTRGLTYPTIELGKEIEIGGGFLERFDAIFLQLGLLLFITLRPCIMTWHLYYFVLCSLK
;
A
#
# COMPACT_ATOMS: atom_id res chain seq x y z
N MET A 1 -26.85 -27.38 15.31
CA MET A 1 -25.45 -26.92 15.21
C MET A 1 -25.50 -25.45 14.84
N LYS A 2 -25.09 -24.55 15.73
CA LYS A 2 -24.89 -23.15 15.34
C LYS A 2 -23.79 -23.13 14.30
N PRO A 3 -23.94 -22.44 13.14
CA PRO A 3 -22.85 -22.26 12.22
C PRO A 3 -21.71 -21.61 13.03
N PHE A 4 -20.47 -21.97 12.74
CA PHE A 4 -19.30 -21.31 13.31
C PHE A 4 -19.47 -19.80 13.10
N GLU A 5 -19.97 -19.09 14.11
CA GLU A 5 -19.86 -17.67 14.20
C GLU A 5 -18.36 -17.40 14.34
N TYR A 6 -17.71 -17.07 13.22
CA TYR A 6 -16.37 -16.52 13.21
C TYR A 6 -16.43 -15.26 14.07
N GLY A 7 -15.91 -15.40 15.29
CA GLY A 7 -16.05 -14.47 16.38
C GLY A 7 -15.81 -13.03 15.98
N ASP A 8 -16.47 -12.20 16.71
CA ASP A 8 -16.39 -10.75 16.80
C ASP A 8 -16.03 -10.04 15.50
N GLU A 9 -17.02 -9.50 14.81
CA GLU A 9 -16.81 -8.55 13.72
C GLU A 9 -16.08 -7.27 14.18
N GLU A 10 -15.64 -7.21 15.43
CA GLU A 10 -14.93 -6.08 16.01
C GLU A 10 -13.44 -6.17 15.79
N ILE A 11 -12.83 -5.03 15.52
CA ILE A 11 -11.38 -4.88 15.31
C ILE A 11 -10.78 -3.91 16.32
N GLY A 12 -9.48 -4.11 16.59
CA GLY A 12 -8.67 -3.21 17.39
C GLY A 12 -8.07 -2.05 16.57
N SER A 13 -7.59 -1.02 17.24
CA SER A 13 -6.90 0.11 16.59
C SER A 13 -5.60 -0.31 15.87
N ARG A 14 -4.90 -1.35 16.36
CA ARG A 14 -3.71 -1.90 15.71
C ARG A 14 -4.07 -2.57 14.38
N GLU A 15 -5.12 -3.39 14.37
CA GLU A 15 -5.60 -4.07 13.17
C GLU A 15 -6.00 -3.06 12.07
N LEU A 16 -6.67 -1.97 12.45
CA LEU A 16 -6.94 -0.87 11.51
C LEU A 16 -5.65 -0.23 10.98
N GLY A 17 -4.67 0.06 11.85
CA GLY A 17 -3.38 0.59 11.44
C GLY A 17 -2.65 -0.36 10.46
N PHE A 18 -2.63 -1.66 10.74
CA PHE A 18 -2.03 -2.66 9.84
C PHE A 18 -2.77 -2.72 8.49
N ALA A 19 -4.10 -2.65 8.49
CA ALA A 19 -4.89 -2.59 7.26
C ALA A 19 -4.53 -1.36 6.40
N VAL A 20 -4.46 -0.19 7.02
CA VAL A 20 -4.05 1.05 6.34
C VAL A 20 -2.62 0.94 5.81
N SER A 21 -1.69 0.42 6.62
CA SER A 21 -0.30 0.24 6.18
C SER A 21 -0.21 -0.70 4.98
N SER A 22 -0.91 -1.85 5.00
CA SER A 22 -0.89 -2.79 3.89
C SER A 22 -1.57 -2.26 2.62
N THR A 23 -2.58 -1.39 2.76
CA THR A 23 -3.20 -0.73 1.60
C THR A 23 -2.32 0.36 0.98
N ILE A 24 -1.45 0.99 1.73
CA ILE A 24 -0.47 1.94 1.20
C ILE A 24 0.68 1.19 0.51
N ILE A 25 1.25 0.17 1.15
CA ILE A 25 2.29 -0.67 0.55
C ILE A 25 1.66 -1.52 -0.56
N GLY A 26 1.58 -0.97 -1.77
CA GLY A 26 1.11 -1.65 -2.96
C GLY A 26 2.24 -1.84 -3.97
N ILE A 27 1.88 -2.20 -5.19
CA ILE A 27 2.83 -2.32 -6.32
C ILE A 27 3.62 -1.03 -6.54
N GLY A 28 3.06 0.12 -6.16
CA GLY A 28 3.74 1.40 -6.20
C GLY A 28 5.10 1.40 -5.50
N ALA A 29 5.30 0.59 -4.45
CA ALA A 29 6.59 0.46 -3.78
C ALA A 29 7.71 -0.06 -4.70
N LEU A 30 7.38 -0.79 -5.76
CA LEU A 30 8.35 -1.39 -6.69
C LEU A 30 8.86 -0.37 -7.71
N SER A 31 8.00 0.55 -8.19
CA SER A 31 8.35 1.61 -9.16
C SER A 31 8.64 2.96 -8.52
N MET A 32 8.23 3.17 -7.26
CA MET A 32 8.31 4.44 -6.55
C MET A 32 9.72 5.08 -6.60
N PRO A 33 10.85 4.36 -6.43
CA PRO A 33 12.15 5.01 -6.48
C PRO A 33 12.42 5.69 -7.83
N ARG A 34 12.00 5.07 -8.94
CA ARG A 34 12.07 5.67 -10.28
C ARG A 34 11.19 6.91 -10.38
N ASP A 35 9.94 6.81 -9.92
CA ASP A 35 8.95 7.89 -10.06
C ASP A 35 9.38 9.12 -9.27
N ILE A 36 9.94 8.93 -8.08
CA ILE A 36 10.48 10.01 -7.24
C ILE A 36 11.77 10.58 -7.84
N ALA A 37 12.69 9.73 -8.31
CA ALA A 37 13.93 10.19 -8.97
C ALA A 37 13.65 10.99 -10.24
N ASN A 38 12.55 10.74 -10.94
CA ASN A 38 12.13 11.55 -12.09
C ASN A 38 11.64 12.95 -11.72
N GLN A 39 11.30 13.20 -10.46
CA GLN A 39 10.75 14.47 -9.97
C GLN A 39 11.76 15.31 -9.21
N THR A 40 12.90 14.74 -8.82
CA THR A 40 13.94 15.38 -8.04
C THR A 40 15.27 15.38 -8.78
N LEU A 41 16.27 16.01 -8.20
CA LEU A 41 17.66 15.89 -8.59
C LEU A 41 18.42 15.11 -7.52
N PHE A 42 19.30 14.22 -7.96
CA PHE A 42 20.14 13.40 -7.10
C PHE A 42 19.34 12.65 -6.01
N SER A 43 19.80 12.69 -4.76
CA SER A 43 19.19 11.97 -3.63
C SER A 43 17.99 12.66 -2.99
N ASP A 44 17.61 13.84 -3.40
CA ASP A 44 16.65 14.73 -2.71
C ASP A 44 15.22 14.17 -2.59
N GLY A 45 14.91 13.07 -3.29
CA GLY A 45 13.57 12.46 -3.29
C GLY A 45 13.08 12.00 -1.91
N TRP A 46 13.99 11.69 -0.97
CA TRP A 46 13.58 11.35 0.38
C TRP A 46 12.81 12.48 1.08
N ILE A 47 13.12 13.76 0.76
CA ILE A 47 12.41 14.94 1.29
C ILE A 47 10.97 14.97 0.79
N ILE A 48 10.76 14.65 -0.49
CA ILE A 48 9.43 14.58 -1.10
C ILE A 48 8.60 13.50 -0.42
N LEU A 49 9.19 12.32 -0.20
CA LEU A 49 8.52 11.20 0.48
C LEU A 49 8.18 11.56 1.92
N LEU A 50 9.10 12.23 2.63
CA LEU A 50 8.87 12.67 4.01
C LEU A 50 7.73 13.68 4.10
N LEU A 51 7.77 14.74 3.28
CA LEU A 51 6.77 15.81 3.31
C LEU A 51 5.40 15.32 2.84
N GLY A 52 5.35 14.59 1.72
CA GLY A 52 4.10 14.01 1.21
C GLY A 52 3.49 13.01 2.18
N GLY A 53 4.33 12.17 2.77
CA GLY A 53 3.90 11.21 3.79
C GLY A 53 3.41 11.86 5.08
N LEU A 54 4.03 12.96 5.54
CA LEU A 54 3.54 13.73 6.68
C LEU A 54 2.15 14.33 6.40
N ILE A 55 1.95 14.89 5.21
CA ILE A 55 0.63 15.39 4.79
C ILE A 55 -0.39 14.25 4.83
N CYS A 56 -0.07 13.08 4.26
CA CYS A 56 -0.97 11.92 4.26
C CYS A 56 -1.22 11.37 5.67
N ALA A 57 -0.22 11.41 6.57
CA ALA A 57 -0.40 11.00 7.96
C ALA A 57 -1.39 11.92 8.71
N VAL A 58 -1.29 13.23 8.49
CA VAL A 58 -2.24 14.22 9.05
C VAL A 58 -3.63 14.02 8.45
N LEU A 59 -3.73 13.83 7.14
CA LEU A 59 -5.02 13.55 6.46
C LEU A 59 -5.63 12.24 6.96
N GLY A 60 -4.86 11.17 7.08
CA GLY A 60 -5.32 9.89 7.61
C GLY A 60 -5.79 9.98 9.06
N TRP A 61 -5.07 10.74 9.89
CA TRP A 61 -5.50 11.05 11.25
C TRP A 61 -6.84 11.78 11.27
N PHE A 62 -6.98 12.83 10.45
CA PHE A 62 -8.19 13.64 10.38
C PHE A 62 -9.39 12.83 9.87
N VAL A 63 -9.22 12.10 8.77
CA VAL A 63 -10.25 11.24 8.17
C VAL A 63 -10.74 10.20 9.18
N THR A 64 -9.82 9.55 9.89
CA THR A 64 -10.18 8.58 10.94
C THR A 64 -10.89 9.26 12.11
N ARG A 65 -10.45 10.47 12.48
CA ARG A 65 -11.10 11.25 13.53
C ARG A 65 -12.55 11.57 13.20
N VAL A 66 -12.84 11.90 11.94
CA VAL A 66 -14.22 12.11 11.47
C VAL A 66 -15.02 10.82 11.50
N ALA A 67 -14.45 9.71 11.00
CA ALA A 67 -15.15 8.43 10.93
C ALA A 67 -15.60 7.90 12.31
N ILE A 68 -14.77 8.06 13.34
CA ILE A 68 -15.12 7.61 14.72
C ILE A 68 -16.18 8.46 15.42
N LEU A 69 -16.57 9.63 14.88
CA LEU A 69 -17.71 10.41 15.41
C LEU A 69 -19.04 9.71 15.16
N PHE A 70 -19.07 8.74 14.23
CA PHE A 70 -20.28 8.01 13.82
C PHE A 70 -20.13 6.50 14.14
N PRO A 71 -20.15 6.11 15.43
CA PRO A 71 -19.90 4.73 15.83
C PRO A 71 -20.96 3.80 15.23
N LYS A 72 -20.52 2.62 14.79
CA LYS A 72 -21.38 1.57 14.19
C LYS A 72 -22.19 1.97 12.96
N GLN A 73 -21.88 3.12 12.32
CA GLN A 73 -22.48 3.54 11.07
C GLN A 73 -21.53 3.32 9.89
N ASN A 74 -22.05 2.79 8.79
CA ASN A 74 -21.31 2.67 7.55
C ASN A 74 -21.11 4.05 6.90
N PHE A 75 -20.07 4.18 6.05
CA PHE A 75 -19.76 5.42 5.34
C PHE A 75 -20.98 6.05 4.66
N VAL A 76 -21.77 5.25 3.93
CA VAL A 76 -22.98 5.72 3.24
C VAL A 76 -24.03 6.20 4.23
N GLN A 77 -24.21 5.51 5.37
CA GLN A 77 -25.21 5.86 6.38
C GLN A 77 -24.94 7.22 7.01
N TYR A 78 -23.72 7.44 7.56
CA TYR A 78 -23.46 8.73 8.20
C TYR A 78 -23.34 9.87 7.20
N THR A 79 -22.83 9.59 5.97
CA THR A 79 -22.78 10.60 4.92
C THR A 79 -24.18 11.01 4.47
N SER A 80 -25.11 10.06 4.30
CA SER A 80 -26.48 10.36 3.92
C SER A 80 -27.31 11.02 5.02
N ALA A 81 -26.94 10.81 6.30
CA ALA A 81 -27.59 11.45 7.43
C ALA A 81 -27.21 12.92 7.58
N HIS A 82 -25.99 13.30 7.20
CA HIS A 82 -25.48 14.68 7.37
C HIS A 82 -25.42 15.49 6.08
N LEU A 83 -25.33 14.81 4.94
CA LEU A 83 -25.46 15.40 3.60
C LEU A 83 -26.79 14.93 2.97
N THR A 84 -27.15 15.48 1.83
CA THR A 84 -28.30 14.98 1.08
C THR A 84 -28.01 13.61 0.50
N LYS A 85 -29.03 12.73 0.43
CA LYS A 85 -28.90 11.38 -0.13
C LYS A 85 -28.22 11.36 -1.51
N PRO A 86 -28.59 12.22 -2.50
CA PRO A 86 -27.92 12.24 -3.80
C PRO A 86 -26.41 12.50 -3.71
N VAL A 87 -26.01 13.45 -2.85
CA VAL A 87 -24.59 13.78 -2.65
C VAL A 87 -23.82 12.62 -2.02
N ALA A 88 -24.41 11.96 -1.01
CA ALA A 88 -23.80 10.79 -0.38
C ALA A 88 -23.58 9.64 -1.37
N TYR A 89 -24.58 9.33 -2.19
CA TYR A 89 -24.47 8.30 -3.25
C TYR A 89 -23.43 8.67 -4.31
N THR A 90 -23.38 9.94 -4.73
CA THR A 90 -22.39 10.40 -5.73
C THR A 90 -20.96 10.23 -5.20
N ILE A 91 -20.68 10.68 -3.97
CA ILE A 91 -19.35 10.54 -3.35
C ILE A 91 -18.99 9.06 -3.21
N SER A 92 -19.92 8.24 -2.71
CA SER A 92 -19.68 6.80 -2.55
C SER A 92 -19.43 6.10 -3.89
N SER A 93 -20.16 6.47 -4.94
CA SER A 93 -19.95 5.93 -6.29
C SER A 93 -18.56 6.30 -6.86
N ILE A 94 -18.13 7.53 -6.66
CA ILE A 94 -16.77 7.97 -7.08
C ILE A 94 -15.70 7.14 -6.35
N LEU A 95 -15.83 6.95 -5.04
CA LEU A 95 -14.87 6.14 -4.27
C LEU A 95 -14.85 4.69 -4.74
N VAL A 96 -16.02 4.10 -4.98
CA VAL A 96 -16.16 2.73 -5.49
C VAL A 96 -15.48 2.59 -6.86
N LEU A 97 -15.73 3.51 -7.78
CA LEU A 97 -15.09 3.51 -9.09
C LEU A 97 -13.58 3.68 -9.00
N THR A 98 -13.10 4.53 -8.08
CA THR A 98 -11.68 4.72 -7.82
C THR A 98 -11.05 3.42 -7.32
N PHE A 99 -11.66 2.73 -6.36
CA PHE A 99 -11.16 1.44 -5.87
C PHE A 99 -11.19 0.34 -6.93
N ALA A 100 -12.23 0.31 -7.76
CA ALA A 100 -12.30 -0.63 -8.88
C ALA A 100 -11.18 -0.39 -9.90
N ALA A 101 -10.93 0.87 -10.25
CA ALA A 101 -9.85 1.25 -11.14
C ALA A 101 -8.46 0.91 -10.56
N LEU A 102 -8.24 1.15 -9.27
CA LEU A 102 -7.00 0.78 -8.58
C LEU A 102 -6.80 -0.74 -8.56
N THR A 103 -7.85 -1.52 -8.27
CA THR A 103 -7.78 -2.99 -8.29
C THR A 103 -7.45 -3.52 -9.68
N ALA A 104 -8.07 -2.96 -10.74
CA ALA A 104 -7.77 -3.33 -12.12
C ALA A 104 -6.32 -2.97 -12.51
N TYR A 105 -5.86 -1.79 -12.12
CA TYR A 105 -4.48 -1.36 -12.31
C TYR A 105 -3.49 -2.31 -11.63
N GLU A 106 -3.72 -2.64 -10.37
CA GLU A 106 -2.85 -3.54 -9.62
C GLU A 106 -2.84 -4.95 -10.20
N SER A 107 -4.01 -5.49 -10.57
CA SER A 107 -4.10 -6.78 -11.25
C SER A 107 -3.26 -6.80 -12.52
N ARG A 108 -3.33 -5.76 -13.33
CA ARG A 108 -2.54 -5.64 -14.55
C ARG A 108 -1.05 -5.55 -14.26
N MET A 109 -0.65 -4.70 -13.32
CA MET A 109 0.77 -4.49 -12.98
C MET A 109 1.42 -5.75 -12.41
N ILE A 110 0.72 -6.45 -11.51
CA ILE A 110 1.18 -7.73 -10.95
C ILE A 110 1.40 -8.75 -12.05
N SER A 111 0.46 -8.86 -13.00
CA SER A 111 0.58 -9.81 -14.10
C SER A 111 1.77 -9.50 -15.00
N ILE A 112 2.03 -8.22 -15.28
CA ILE A 112 3.20 -7.79 -16.04
C ILE A 112 4.49 -8.14 -15.29
N ILE A 113 4.58 -7.80 -14.00
CA ILE A 113 5.75 -8.08 -13.18
C ILE A 113 5.99 -9.58 -13.08
N SER A 114 4.94 -10.37 -12.81
CA SER A 114 5.04 -11.82 -12.72
C SER A 114 5.48 -12.44 -14.04
N GLN A 115 4.99 -11.95 -15.17
CA GLN A 115 5.46 -12.40 -16.48
C GLN A 115 6.92 -12.05 -16.72
N THR A 116 7.31 -10.81 -16.42
CA THR A 116 8.68 -10.33 -16.69
C THR A 116 9.74 -11.05 -15.86
N TYR A 117 9.43 -11.38 -14.60
CA TYR A 117 10.44 -11.86 -13.65
C TYR A 117 10.30 -13.33 -13.23
N LEU A 118 9.09 -13.92 -13.32
CA LEU A 118 8.83 -15.27 -12.83
C LEU A 118 8.34 -16.24 -13.90
N PHE A 119 7.48 -15.80 -14.82
CA PHE A 119 6.74 -16.67 -15.73
C PHE A 119 6.76 -16.15 -17.16
N SER A 120 7.96 -16.08 -17.78
CA SER A 120 8.17 -15.49 -19.11
C SER A 120 7.27 -16.05 -20.20
N ASP A 121 6.96 -17.34 -20.14
CA ASP A 121 6.19 -18.07 -21.17
C ASP A 121 4.68 -18.06 -20.90
N THR A 122 4.23 -17.50 -19.76
CA THR A 122 2.81 -17.50 -19.39
C THR A 122 2.11 -16.23 -19.89
N PRO A 123 0.99 -16.35 -20.62
CA PRO A 123 0.22 -15.17 -21.05
C PRO A 123 -0.26 -14.31 -19.88
N ILE A 124 -0.16 -12.99 -20.03
CA ILE A 124 -0.56 -12.01 -19.00
C ILE A 124 -2.02 -12.21 -18.58
N GLN A 125 -2.90 -12.56 -19.51
CA GLN A 125 -4.32 -12.79 -19.27
C GLN A 125 -4.55 -13.93 -18.29
N LEU A 126 -3.76 -15.01 -18.41
CA LEU A 126 -3.86 -16.16 -17.52
C LEU A 126 -3.40 -15.80 -16.10
N LEU A 127 -2.30 -15.05 -15.98
CA LEU A 127 -1.81 -14.54 -14.69
C LEU A 127 -2.84 -13.63 -14.03
N SER A 128 -3.43 -12.69 -14.79
CA SER A 128 -4.50 -11.82 -14.29
C SER A 128 -5.74 -12.60 -13.83
N PHE A 129 -6.09 -13.65 -14.56
CA PHE A 129 -7.25 -14.50 -14.22
C PHE A 129 -7.03 -15.21 -12.88
N PHE A 130 -5.91 -15.90 -12.70
CA PHE A 130 -5.61 -16.57 -11.43
C PHE A 130 -5.53 -15.59 -10.27
N PHE A 131 -4.93 -14.42 -10.50
CA PHE A 131 -4.90 -13.35 -9.51
C PHE A 131 -6.30 -12.95 -9.06
N LEU A 132 -7.19 -12.67 -10.02
CA LEU A 132 -8.57 -12.27 -9.71
C LEU A 132 -9.35 -13.39 -9.01
N LEU A 133 -9.09 -14.65 -9.32
CA LEU A 133 -9.69 -15.78 -8.59
C LEU A 133 -9.32 -15.77 -7.10
N VAL A 134 -8.03 -15.51 -6.79
CA VAL A 134 -7.56 -15.40 -5.39
C VAL A 134 -8.24 -14.21 -4.69
N VAL A 135 -8.38 -13.08 -5.38
CA VAL A 135 -9.10 -11.90 -4.85
C VAL A 135 -10.56 -12.23 -4.56
N ILE A 136 -11.27 -12.86 -5.49
CA ILE A 136 -12.67 -13.28 -5.31
C ILE A 136 -12.81 -14.24 -4.12
N TYR A 137 -11.91 -15.22 -4.00
CA TYR A 137 -11.89 -16.14 -2.86
C TYR A 137 -11.68 -15.39 -1.53
N GLY A 138 -10.75 -14.43 -1.51
CA GLY A 138 -10.49 -13.61 -0.33
C GLY A 138 -11.72 -12.77 0.10
N ILE A 139 -12.47 -12.24 -0.88
CA ILE A 139 -13.68 -11.45 -0.62
C ILE A 139 -14.81 -12.31 -0.05
N ALA A 140 -14.86 -13.59 -0.39
CA ALA A 140 -15.85 -14.52 0.15
C ALA A 140 -15.70 -14.75 1.67
N GLY A 141 -14.54 -14.40 2.24
CA GLY A 141 -14.27 -14.44 3.68
C GLY A 141 -14.88 -13.28 4.45
N SER A 142 -14.70 -13.27 5.78
CA SER A 142 -15.14 -12.15 6.62
C SER A 142 -14.14 -10.98 6.55
N ARG A 143 -14.66 -9.74 6.70
CA ARG A 143 -13.82 -8.51 6.76
C ARG A 143 -12.76 -8.57 7.86
N ALA A 144 -13.14 -9.02 9.04
CA ALA A 144 -12.24 -9.16 10.17
C ALA A 144 -11.13 -10.18 9.90
N ALA A 145 -11.44 -11.28 9.19
CA ALA A 145 -10.42 -12.26 8.80
C ALA A 145 -9.37 -11.67 7.85
N LEU A 146 -9.78 -10.88 6.85
CA LEU A 146 -8.86 -10.18 5.95
C LEU A 146 -7.94 -9.21 6.71
N LEU A 147 -8.50 -8.47 7.68
CA LEU A 147 -7.71 -7.56 8.50
C LEU A 147 -6.72 -8.29 9.42
N ARG A 148 -7.09 -9.46 9.94
CA ARG A 148 -6.18 -10.31 10.75
C ARG A 148 -5.07 -10.90 9.91
N LEU A 149 -5.32 -11.24 8.63
CA LEU A 149 -4.26 -11.63 7.70
C LEU A 149 -3.23 -10.51 7.51
N ASN A 150 -3.65 -9.26 7.47
CA ASN A 150 -2.72 -8.11 7.41
C ASN A 150 -1.81 -8.05 8.64
N VAL A 151 -2.33 -8.34 9.83
CA VAL A 151 -1.51 -8.36 11.06
C VAL A 151 -0.43 -9.44 11.00
N LEU A 152 -0.72 -10.57 10.34
CA LEU A 152 0.25 -11.65 10.18
C LEU A 152 1.31 -11.33 9.12
N PHE A 153 0.89 -10.81 7.98
CA PHE A 153 1.77 -10.69 6.81
C PHE A 153 2.53 -9.38 6.72
N LEU A 154 1.96 -8.25 7.15
CA LEU A 154 2.62 -6.95 7.04
C LEU A 154 4.01 -6.92 7.73
N PRO A 155 4.20 -7.48 8.95
CA PRO A 155 5.53 -7.53 9.56
C PRO A 155 6.56 -8.25 8.70
N ILE A 156 6.16 -9.32 8.00
CA ILE A 156 7.04 -10.08 7.10
C ILE A 156 7.51 -9.19 5.94
N VAL A 157 6.60 -8.39 5.35
CA VAL A 157 6.96 -7.43 4.29
C VAL A 157 7.91 -6.36 4.80
N LEU A 158 7.63 -5.79 5.97
CA LEU A 158 8.49 -4.75 6.54
C LEU A 158 9.89 -5.30 6.85
N ILE A 159 9.96 -6.52 7.38
CA ILE A 159 11.25 -7.22 7.60
C ILE A 159 11.95 -7.46 6.25
N ALA A 160 11.24 -7.91 5.22
CA ALA A 160 11.81 -8.14 3.91
C ALA A 160 12.37 -6.84 3.28
N ILE A 161 11.70 -5.69 3.46
CA ILE A 161 12.21 -4.38 3.03
C ILE A 161 13.52 -4.02 3.77
N VAL A 162 13.57 -4.24 5.08
CA VAL A 162 14.78 -3.98 5.87
C VAL A 162 15.89 -4.92 5.45
N LEU A 163 15.61 -6.21 5.26
CA LEU A 163 16.60 -7.19 4.79
C LEU A 163 17.11 -6.86 3.40
N LEU A 164 16.24 -6.44 2.47
CA LEU A 164 16.63 -5.98 1.15
C LEU A 164 17.70 -4.88 1.23
N SER A 165 17.50 -3.90 2.11
CA SER A 165 18.44 -2.80 2.31
C SER A 165 19.74 -3.26 3.00
N LEU A 166 19.65 -4.12 4.01
CA LEU A 166 20.80 -4.62 4.74
C LEU A 166 21.70 -5.52 3.88
N LEU A 167 21.11 -6.39 3.06
CA LEU A 167 21.87 -7.30 2.19
C LEU A 167 22.62 -6.55 1.08
N ASN A 168 22.16 -5.37 0.70
CA ASN A 168 22.84 -4.51 -0.27
C ASN A 168 23.84 -3.53 0.36
N ILE A 169 24.10 -3.59 1.67
CA ILE A 169 24.92 -2.59 2.37
C ILE A 169 26.35 -2.49 1.81
N ASN A 170 26.91 -3.61 1.34
CA ASN A 170 28.24 -3.66 0.75
C ASN A 170 28.31 -3.02 -0.64
N LEU A 171 27.18 -2.87 -1.33
CA LEU A 171 27.06 -2.24 -2.63
C LEU A 171 26.72 -0.77 -2.55
N MET A 172 26.39 -0.26 -1.35
CA MET A 172 26.02 1.13 -1.15
C MET A 172 27.24 2.03 -1.23
N GLU A 173 27.20 3.00 -2.13
CA GLU A 173 28.19 4.07 -2.24
C GLU A 173 27.62 5.40 -1.75
N ILE A 174 28.16 5.97 -0.68
CA ILE A 174 27.70 7.25 -0.12
C ILE A 174 27.84 8.39 -1.14
N ASN A 175 28.85 8.31 -2.01
CA ASN A 175 29.07 9.30 -3.06
C ASN A 175 27.89 9.42 -4.04
N ASN A 176 27.12 8.34 -4.23
CA ASN A 176 25.93 8.33 -5.09
C ASN A 176 24.77 9.16 -4.50
N LEU A 177 24.81 9.46 -3.20
CA LEU A 177 23.85 10.32 -2.52
C LEU A 177 24.21 11.81 -2.61
N LEU A 178 25.37 12.14 -3.15
CA LEU A 178 25.87 13.50 -3.30
C LEU A 178 25.79 13.97 -4.78
N PRO A 179 25.60 15.28 -5.02
CA PRO A 179 25.30 16.35 -4.06
C PRO A 179 23.83 16.30 -3.59
N ALA A 180 23.58 16.69 -2.34
CA ALA A 180 22.24 16.81 -1.78
C ALA A 180 21.72 18.25 -1.88
N PHE A 181 20.38 18.42 -1.79
CA PHE A 181 19.68 19.73 -1.77
C PHE A 181 19.86 20.55 -3.05
N GLN A 182 19.96 19.89 -4.21
CA GLN A 182 20.10 20.54 -5.51
C GLN A 182 18.76 20.79 -6.22
N THR A 183 17.68 20.22 -5.70
CA THR A 183 16.36 20.32 -6.29
C THR A 183 15.75 21.70 -6.03
N LYS A 184 15.19 22.35 -7.05
CA LYS A 184 14.53 23.65 -6.91
C LYS A 184 13.26 23.53 -6.05
N VAL A 185 12.95 24.57 -5.27
CA VAL A 185 11.77 24.61 -4.39
C VAL A 185 10.47 24.32 -5.15
N SER A 186 10.33 24.84 -6.37
CA SER A 186 9.17 24.57 -7.22
C SER A 186 9.02 23.07 -7.58
N GLN A 187 10.12 22.38 -7.80
CA GLN A 187 10.14 20.93 -8.07
C GLN A 187 9.77 20.13 -6.82
N TYR A 188 10.23 20.55 -5.64
CA TYR A 188 9.77 19.94 -4.39
C TYR A 188 8.25 20.03 -4.23
N ALA A 189 7.65 21.20 -4.50
CA ALA A 189 6.21 21.38 -4.39
C ALA A 189 5.43 20.45 -5.35
N VAL A 190 5.87 20.34 -6.60
CA VAL A 190 5.27 19.42 -7.58
C VAL A 190 5.50 17.97 -7.16
N GLY A 191 6.70 17.61 -6.72
CA GLY A 191 7.05 16.28 -6.28
C GLY A 191 6.23 15.83 -5.04
N VAL A 192 6.06 16.73 -4.06
CA VAL A 192 5.21 16.46 -2.88
C VAL A 192 3.76 16.22 -3.31
N LYS A 193 3.20 17.03 -4.20
CA LYS A 193 1.87 16.82 -4.75
C LYS A 193 1.73 15.44 -5.39
N ASN A 194 2.69 15.04 -6.20
CA ASN A 194 2.67 13.76 -6.91
C ASN A 194 2.92 12.58 -5.95
N SER A 195 3.76 12.74 -4.92
CA SER A 195 4.04 11.70 -3.93
C SER A 195 2.83 11.34 -3.07
N ILE A 196 1.82 12.23 -2.94
CA ILE A 196 0.56 11.91 -2.25
C ILE A 196 -0.07 10.66 -2.85
N PHE A 197 0.03 10.48 -4.18
CA PHE A 197 -0.49 9.28 -4.85
C PHE A 197 0.17 7.98 -4.35
N THR A 198 1.44 8.04 -3.99
CA THR A 198 2.20 6.90 -3.42
C THR A 198 1.65 6.45 -2.05
N PHE A 199 1.00 7.36 -1.33
CA PHE A 199 0.44 7.10 0.00
C PHE A 199 -1.09 6.92 0.01
N ILE A 200 -1.74 6.78 -1.16
CA ILE A 200 -3.16 6.44 -1.26
C ILE A 200 -3.39 5.09 -0.58
N GLY A 201 -4.45 5.00 0.22
CA GLY A 201 -4.83 3.81 0.98
C GLY A 201 -5.27 4.13 2.42
N PHE A 202 -4.93 5.30 2.96
CA PHE A 202 -5.35 5.70 4.30
C PHE A 202 -6.88 5.95 4.40
N GLU A 203 -7.54 6.26 3.29
CA GLU A 203 -8.99 6.46 3.17
C GLU A 203 -9.80 5.20 3.51
N VAL A 204 -9.18 4.03 3.46
CA VAL A 204 -9.76 2.76 3.89
C VAL A 204 -10.24 2.82 5.34
N ALA A 205 -9.61 3.67 6.17
CA ALA A 205 -10.04 3.90 7.55
C ALA A 205 -11.50 4.39 7.66
N LEU A 206 -12.05 5.11 6.65
CA LEU A 206 -13.46 5.53 6.62
C LEU A 206 -14.43 4.35 6.65
N PHE A 207 -14.05 3.25 6.02
CA PHE A 207 -14.92 2.10 5.84
C PHE A 207 -14.79 1.07 6.96
N TYR A 208 -13.59 0.96 7.56
CA TYR A 208 -13.33 0.01 8.64
C TYR A 208 -13.60 0.59 10.03
N ALA A 209 -13.79 1.90 10.15
CA ALA A 209 -14.12 2.54 11.43
C ALA A 209 -15.40 1.96 12.07
N VAL A 210 -16.35 1.47 11.25
CA VAL A 210 -17.59 0.82 11.72
C VAL A 210 -17.34 -0.44 12.54
N LEU A 211 -16.21 -1.12 12.32
CA LEU A 211 -15.83 -2.37 13.01
C LEU A 211 -15.05 -2.11 14.31
N LEU A 212 -14.66 -0.85 14.60
CA LEU A 212 -13.88 -0.54 15.78
C LEU A 212 -14.73 -0.71 17.06
N ASN A 213 -14.14 -1.36 18.06
CA ASN A 213 -14.72 -1.34 19.40
C ASN A 213 -14.49 0.04 20.07
N ASP A 214 -15.30 0.39 21.07
CA ASP A 214 -15.30 1.71 21.71
C ASP A 214 -13.94 2.11 22.30
N LYS A 215 -13.17 1.13 22.82
CA LYS A 215 -11.83 1.38 23.37
C LYS A 215 -10.81 1.64 22.26
N ALA A 216 -10.94 0.93 21.13
CA ALA A 216 -10.06 1.08 20.00
C ALA A 216 -10.32 2.38 19.23
N ALA A 217 -11.57 2.81 19.11
CA ALA A 217 -11.97 4.01 18.40
C ALA A 217 -11.16 5.24 18.87
N LYS A 218 -10.98 5.43 20.17
CA LYS A 218 -10.21 6.56 20.73
C LYS A 218 -8.73 6.58 20.27
N LYS A 219 -8.14 5.41 20.02
CA LYS A 219 -6.73 5.26 19.63
C LYS A 219 -6.55 5.15 18.11
N ALA A 220 -7.62 4.93 17.35
CA ALA A 220 -7.60 4.68 15.92
C ALA A 220 -6.93 5.80 15.10
N PRO A 221 -7.21 7.10 15.29
CA PRO A 221 -6.58 8.16 14.52
C PRO A 221 -5.04 8.15 14.62
N MET A 222 -4.53 7.97 15.84
CA MET A 222 -3.09 7.89 16.07
C MET A 222 -2.49 6.60 15.51
N ALA A 223 -3.23 5.49 15.52
CA ALA A 223 -2.78 4.23 14.93
C ALA A 223 -2.64 4.35 13.40
N VAL A 224 -3.61 5.01 12.74
CA VAL A 224 -3.55 5.29 11.29
C VAL A 224 -2.39 6.21 10.95
N ALA A 225 -2.21 7.32 11.67
CA ALA A 225 -1.08 8.23 11.44
C ALA A 225 0.27 7.51 11.58
N LYS A 226 0.44 6.68 12.63
CA LYS A 226 1.65 5.86 12.81
C LYS A 226 1.85 4.86 11.69
N ALA A 227 0.78 4.23 11.20
CA ALA A 227 0.84 3.30 10.08
C ALA A 227 1.36 3.97 8.80
N VAL A 228 0.85 5.18 8.48
CA VAL A 228 1.36 5.97 7.35
C VAL A 228 2.85 6.29 7.56
N MET A 229 3.26 6.71 8.76
CA MET A 229 4.67 7.04 9.05
C MET A 229 5.60 5.84 8.92
N VAL A 230 5.16 4.63 9.30
CA VAL A 230 5.93 3.40 9.07
C VAL A 230 6.19 3.20 7.57
N ASN A 231 5.17 3.42 6.73
CA ASN A 231 5.33 3.31 5.28
C ASN A 231 6.24 4.41 4.72
N VAL A 232 6.17 5.63 5.25
CA VAL A 232 7.08 6.72 4.87
C VAL A 232 8.53 6.32 5.12
N LEU A 233 8.83 5.79 6.31
CA LEU A 233 10.18 5.33 6.65
C LEU A 233 10.63 4.17 5.75
N SER A 234 9.75 3.21 5.48
CA SER A 234 10.03 2.10 4.58
C SER A 234 10.33 2.56 3.16
N TYR A 235 9.57 3.52 2.64
CA TYR A 235 9.77 4.08 1.31
C TYR A 235 11.05 4.93 1.19
N ILE A 236 11.36 5.72 2.22
CA ILE A 236 12.62 6.45 2.29
C ILE A 236 13.80 5.46 2.31
N LEU A 237 13.70 4.38 3.09
CA LEU A 237 14.73 3.35 3.15
C LEU A 237 14.96 2.72 1.77
N ILE A 238 13.91 2.28 1.08
CA ILE A 238 14.01 1.72 -0.28
C ILE A 238 14.63 2.74 -1.24
N TYR A 239 14.14 3.99 -1.22
CA TYR A 239 14.61 5.04 -2.12
C TYR A 239 16.10 5.32 -1.94
N VAL A 240 16.53 5.54 -0.70
CA VAL A 240 17.94 5.82 -0.37
C VAL A 240 18.83 4.63 -0.75
N THR A 241 18.38 3.39 -0.50
CA THR A 241 19.11 2.20 -0.90
C THR A 241 19.25 2.12 -2.43
N CYS A 242 18.16 2.34 -3.19
CA CYS A 242 18.23 2.33 -4.65
C CYS A 242 19.19 3.38 -5.21
N ILE A 243 19.16 4.62 -4.68
CA ILE A 243 20.07 5.68 -5.14
C ILE A 243 21.52 5.36 -4.78
N SER A 244 21.77 4.84 -3.57
CA SER A 244 23.15 4.53 -3.13
C SER A 244 23.77 3.36 -3.91
N VAL A 245 22.97 2.37 -4.34
CA VAL A 245 23.47 1.21 -5.11
C VAL A 245 23.55 1.53 -6.61
N PHE A 246 22.46 2.07 -7.19
CA PHE A 246 22.35 2.21 -8.68
C PHE A 246 22.73 3.59 -9.20
N THR A 247 23.00 4.57 -8.39
CA THR A 247 23.07 5.99 -8.76
C THR A 247 21.68 6.58 -9.13
N TYR A 248 21.60 7.89 -9.10
CA TYR A 248 20.41 8.62 -9.50
C TYR A 248 19.99 8.38 -10.96
N MET A 249 20.96 8.44 -11.88
CA MET A 249 20.68 8.28 -13.32
C MET A 249 20.18 6.88 -13.68
N THR A 250 20.78 5.86 -13.11
CA THR A 250 20.38 4.46 -13.34
C THR A 250 18.99 4.21 -12.73
N THR A 251 18.72 4.68 -11.50
CA THR A 251 17.43 4.50 -10.86
C THR A 251 16.28 5.09 -11.67
N ARG A 252 16.48 6.23 -12.34
CA ARG A 252 15.49 6.82 -13.27
C ARG A 252 15.22 5.95 -14.50
N GLY A 253 16.22 5.22 -14.98
CA GLY A 253 16.12 4.35 -16.16
C GLY A 253 15.46 3.01 -15.88
N LEU A 254 15.60 2.47 -14.69
CA LEU A 254 15.05 1.17 -14.31
C LEU A 254 13.52 1.22 -14.20
N THR A 255 12.85 0.18 -14.69
CA THR A 255 11.37 0.10 -14.60
C THR A 255 10.91 -0.19 -13.17
N TYR A 256 11.58 -1.12 -12.51
CA TYR A 256 11.28 -1.55 -11.14
C TYR A 256 12.56 -1.60 -10.30
N PRO A 257 13.09 -0.45 -9.85
CA PRO A 257 14.38 -0.39 -9.15
C PRO A 257 14.43 -1.27 -7.90
N THR A 258 13.31 -1.40 -7.18
CA THR A 258 13.24 -2.23 -5.97
C THR A 258 13.42 -3.72 -6.27
N ILE A 259 12.94 -4.19 -7.43
CA ILE A 259 13.13 -5.58 -7.85
C ILE A 259 14.58 -5.81 -8.30
N GLU A 260 15.11 -4.88 -9.08
CA GLU A 260 16.52 -4.96 -9.52
C GLU A 260 17.47 -4.96 -8.31
N LEU A 261 17.14 -4.20 -7.26
CA LEU A 261 17.88 -4.23 -6.00
C LEU A 261 17.91 -5.63 -5.36
N GLY A 262 16.83 -6.39 -5.49
CA GLY A 262 16.76 -7.78 -5.04
C GLY A 262 17.66 -8.72 -5.85
N LYS A 263 17.91 -8.42 -7.11
CA LYS A 263 18.79 -9.22 -7.99
C LYS A 263 20.28 -9.00 -7.72
N GLU A 264 20.65 -7.81 -7.23
CA GLU A 264 22.05 -7.49 -6.88
C GLU A 264 22.54 -8.28 -5.65
N ILE A 265 21.64 -8.98 -4.94
CA ILE A 265 21.99 -9.77 -3.78
C ILE A 265 22.61 -11.09 -4.22
N GLU A 266 23.94 -11.14 -4.31
CA GLU A 266 24.73 -12.34 -4.54
C GLU A 266 25.13 -12.97 -3.19
N ILE A 267 24.36 -13.94 -2.72
CA ILE A 267 24.76 -14.75 -1.57
C ILE A 267 25.21 -16.12 -2.07
N GLY A 268 26.51 -16.35 -2.10
CA GLY A 268 27.09 -17.63 -2.51
C GLY A 268 26.60 -18.76 -1.60
N GLY A 269 25.88 -19.76 -2.18
CA GLY A 269 25.45 -20.94 -1.48
C GLY A 269 24.01 -21.44 -1.69
N GLY A 270 23.41 -21.18 -2.83
CA GLY A 270 22.24 -21.92 -3.36
C GLY A 270 20.85 -21.44 -2.95
N PHE A 271 20.48 -21.36 -1.68
CA PHE A 271 19.08 -21.06 -1.31
C PHE A 271 18.71 -19.56 -1.45
N LEU A 272 19.66 -18.66 -1.32
CA LEU A 272 19.46 -17.22 -1.40
C LEU A 272 19.90 -16.62 -2.75
N GLU A 273 20.37 -17.42 -3.68
CA GLU A 273 20.74 -16.97 -5.05
C GLU A 273 19.57 -16.34 -5.82
N ARG A 274 18.32 -16.61 -5.38
CA ARG A 274 17.10 -16.03 -5.97
C ARG A 274 16.27 -15.30 -4.92
N PHE A 275 16.94 -14.47 -4.11
CA PHE A 275 16.26 -13.62 -3.15
C PHE A 275 15.26 -12.67 -3.83
N ASP A 276 15.56 -12.25 -5.06
CA ASP A 276 14.66 -11.51 -5.93
C ASP A 276 13.31 -12.22 -6.11
N ALA A 277 13.33 -13.51 -6.43
CA ALA A 277 12.13 -14.31 -6.63
C ALA A 277 11.37 -14.51 -5.32
N ILE A 278 12.07 -14.77 -4.21
CA ILE A 278 11.47 -14.92 -2.87
C ILE A 278 10.86 -13.58 -2.43
N PHE A 279 11.57 -12.47 -2.58
CA PHE A 279 11.09 -11.13 -2.25
C PHE A 279 9.87 -10.75 -3.09
N LEU A 280 9.92 -11.01 -4.39
CA LEU A 280 8.81 -10.83 -5.32
C LEU A 280 7.61 -11.69 -4.92
N GLN A 281 7.83 -12.97 -4.62
CA GLN A 281 6.76 -13.92 -4.32
C GLN A 281 6.10 -13.61 -2.96
N LEU A 282 6.89 -13.24 -1.94
CA LEU A 282 6.36 -12.76 -0.66
C LEU A 282 5.65 -11.41 -0.83
N GLY A 283 6.24 -10.47 -1.54
CA GLY A 283 5.63 -9.18 -1.86
C GLY A 283 4.35 -9.36 -2.65
N LEU A 284 4.37 -10.13 -3.72
CA LEU A 284 3.22 -10.45 -4.55
C LEU A 284 2.11 -11.12 -3.74
N LEU A 285 2.39 -12.15 -2.95
CA LEU A 285 1.38 -12.81 -2.12
C LEU A 285 0.70 -11.86 -1.14
N LEU A 286 1.42 -10.90 -0.60
CA LEU A 286 0.95 -9.97 0.43
C LEU A 286 0.23 -8.76 -0.16
N PHE A 287 0.78 -8.18 -1.22
CA PHE A 287 0.17 -7.05 -1.93
C PHE A 287 -1.06 -7.48 -2.73
N ILE A 288 -1.04 -8.71 -3.22
CA ILE A 288 -2.02 -9.27 -4.15
C ILE A 288 -3.34 -9.58 -3.46
N THR A 289 -3.28 -10.24 -2.32
CA THR A 289 -4.49 -10.78 -1.70
C THR A 289 -5.23 -9.74 -0.87
N LEU A 290 -4.52 -8.81 -0.25
CA LEU A 290 -5.09 -7.99 0.81
C LEU A 290 -5.62 -6.65 0.31
N ARG A 291 -4.87 -5.91 -0.50
CA ARG A 291 -5.32 -4.60 -0.98
C ARG A 291 -6.52 -4.68 -1.92
N PRO A 292 -6.49 -5.50 -3.00
CA PRO A 292 -7.66 -5.68 -3.85
C PRO A 292 -8.86 -6.30 -3.13
N CYS A 293 -8.64 -7.26 -2.22
CA CYS A 293 -9.72 -7.83 -1.42
C CYS A 293 -10.39 -6.78 -0.53
N ILE A 294 -9.61 -5.93 0.13
CA ILE A 294 -10.12 -4.83 0.92
C ILE A 294 -10.92 -3.85 0.04
N MET A 295 -10.39 -3.48 -1.13
CA MET A 295 -11.02 -2.55 -2.06
C MET A 295 -12.29 -3.09 -2.69
N THR A 296 -12.27 -4.34 -3.17
CA THR A 296 -13.45 -4.97 -3.82
C THR A 296 -14.55 -5.33 -2.82
N TRP A 297 -14.20 -5.59 -1.55
CA TRP A 297 -15.20 -5.79 -0.50
C TRP A 297 -16.07 -4.54 -0.28
N HIS A 298 -15.49 -3.34 -0.42
CA HIS A 298 -16.25 -2.08 -0.37
C HIS A 298 -17.19 -1.93 -1.54
N LEU A 299 -16.79 -2.36 -2.73
CA LEU A 299 -17.64 -2.45 -3.93
C LEU A 299 -18.87 -3.30 -3.67
N TYR A 300 -18.67 -4.52 -3.18
CA TYR A 300 -19.75 -5.47 -2.90
C TYR A 300 -20.74 -4.91 -1.87
N TYR A 301 -20.24 -4.31 -0.79
CA TYR A 301 -21.08 -3.77 0.27
C TYR A 301 -21.87 -2.52 -0.16
N PHE A 302 -21.26 -1.68 -1.01
CA PHE A 302 -21.96 -0.53 -1.59
C PHE A 302 -23.13 -0.95 -2.45
N VAL A 303 -22.93 -1.95 -3.33
CA VAL A 303 -23.99 -2.48 -4.18
C VAL A 303 -25.12 -3.07 -3.34
N LEU A 304 -24.80 -3.84 -2.29
CA LEU A 304 -25.82 -4.39 -1.40
C LEU A 304 -26.59 -3.32 -0.60
N CYS A 305 -25.93 -2.24 -0.17
CA CYS A 305 -26.61 -1.15 0.54
C CYS A 305 -27.44 -0.25 -0.39
N SER A 306 -27.08 -0.15 -1.67
CA SER A 306 -27.85 0.62 -2.65
C SER A 306 -29.11 -0.09 -3.16
N LEU A 307 -29.17 -1.43 -2.97
CA LEU A 307 -30.32 -2.27 -3.37
C LEU A 307 -31.36 -2.43 -2.24
N LYS A 308 -31.07 -1.94 -1.04
CA LYS A 308 -32.01 -1.86 0.09
C LYS A 308 -32.42 -0.41 0.34
#